data_bcb0c8b921db11eda5de6971ecf52d83
#
_entry.id   bcb0c8b921db11eda5de6971ecf52d83
#
_cell.length_a   1.000
_cell.length_b   1.000
_cell.length_c   1.000
_cell.angle_alpha   90.00
_cell.angle_beta   90.00
_cell.angle_gamma   90.00
#
_symmetry.space_group_name_H-M   'P 1'
#
loop_
_entity.id
_entity.type
_entity.pdbx_description
1 polymer ?
#
loop_
_entity_poly.entity_id
_entity_poly.type
_entity_poly.pdbx_seq_one_letter_code
_entity_poly.pdbx_strand_id
1 'polypeptide(L)'
;MAKKLTLMSKKSSLADARGGPPLRARKVALAKTSGRMLDGLLDRLAIREIVENWVLYRDAGDWERFRSVWHEDGYMMATWFQGSHEEFAAISKAGMEKGVNIVNFLGGSTIDIAGNRAVAQTKMSISQRAPVEGVMCDVVCVGRFYDFLAKRKGKWGIVLRRLFYEKDRIDPVDPSQSLKLDPEVLKRYPVGYQHLAYLQAGLGFPVKTNMPGLRGPDAERLYGLGRAWLANKPMDETFRA
;
A
#
# COMPACT_ATOMS: atom_id res chain seq x y z
N MET A 1 15.85 60.80 62.43
CA MET A 1 16.89 59.91 61.89
C MET A 1 16.24 58.63 61.44
N ALA A 2 15.99 58.43 60.11
CA ALA A 2 15.33 57.28 59.56
C ALA A 2 16.41 56.35 59.00
N LYS A 3 16.52 55.09 59.48
CA LYS A 3 17.34 54.06 58.92
C LYS A 3 16.62 53.36 57.75
N LYS A 4 17.22 53.47 56.56
CA LYS A 4 16.85 52.68 55.37
C LYS A 4 17.25 51.24 55.55
N LEU A 5 16.29 50.31 55.56
CA LEU A 5 16.51 48.90 55.40
C LEU A 5 16.62 48.52 53.91
N THR A 6 17.79 48.11 53.47
CA THR A 6 18.01 47.59 52.11
C THR A 6 17.66 46.12 52.09
N LEU A 7 16.57 45.75 51.45
CA LEU A 7 16.19 44.35 51.20
C LEU A 7 17.07 43.77 50.07
N MET A 8 18.03 42.94 50.37
CA MET A 8 18.72 42.13 49.37
C MET A 8 17.89 40.93 48.99
N SER A 9 17.30 40.98 47.77
CA SER A 9 16.63 39.86 47.15
C SER A 9 17.66 38.79 46.76
N LYS A 10 17.76 37.71 47.57
CA LYS A 10 18.43 36.47 47.16
C LYS A 10 17.54 35.75 46.17
N LYS A 11 17.87 35.79 44.87
CA LYS A 11 17.37 34.82 43.91
C LYS A 11 17.93 33.44 44.24
N SER A 12 17.16 32.62 44.93
CA SER A 12 17.49 31.20 45.10
C SER A 12 17.25 30.48 43.78
N SER A 13 18.34 30.05 43.14
CA SER A 13 18.25 29.08 42.05
C SER A 13 17.91 27.73 42.70
N LEU A 14 16.68 27.29 42.61
CA LEU A 14 16.31 25.92 42.93
C LEU A 14 16.98 25.02 41.88
N ALA A 15 18.19 24.55 42.17
CA ALA A 15 18.79 23.42 41.49
C ALA A 15 18.00 22.18 41.86
N ASP A 16 17.43 21.48 40.86
CA ASP A 16 16.71 20.23 41.05
C ASP A 16 17.68 19.19 41.63
N ALA A 17 17.47 18.75 42.86
CA ALA A 17 18.36 17.87 43.65
C ALA A 17 18.52 16.45 43.07
N ARG A 18 18.04 16.19 41.83
CA ARG A 18 18.07 14.88 41.14
C ARG A 18 18.96 14.84 39.89
N GLY A 19 19.86 15.80 39.68
CA GLY A 19 20.85 15.74 38.59
C GLY A 19 20.31 15.74 37.17
N GLY A 20 19.07 16.15 36.93
CA GLY A 20 18.46 16.20 35.59
C GLY A 20 18.77 17.49 34.83
N PRO A 21 18.64 17.52 33.51
CA PRO A 21 18.89 18.70 32.69
C PRO A 21 18.00 19.88 33.08
N PRO A 22 18.43 21.14 32.86
CA PRO A 22 17.69 22.32 33.27
C PRO A 22 16.31 22.41 32.57
N LEU A 23 15.32 22.97 33.26
CA LEU A 23 13.92 23.07 32.79
C LEU A 23 13.75 23.55 31.35
N ARG A 24 14.61 24.50 30.90
CA ARG A 24 14.59 24.98 29.51
C ARG A 24 15.01 23.89 28.53
N ALA A 25 16.01 23.07 28.87
CA ALA A 25 16.45 21.95 28.02
C ALA A 25 15.39 20.83 27.98
N ARG A 26 14.70 20.56 29.12
CA ARG A 26 13.58 19.60 29.18
C ARG A 26 12.40 20.06 28.31
N LYS A 27 12.02 21.34 28.35
CA LYS A 27 10.95 21.90 27.49
C LYS A 27 11.30 21.81 26.00
N VAL A 28 12.55 22.11 25.60
CA VAL A 28 13.03 21.98 24.23
C VAL A 28 13.05 20.51 23.78
N ALA A 29 13.49 19.58 24.65
CA ALA A 29 13.47 18.15 24.33
C ALA A 29 12.04 17.62 24.15
N LEU A 30 11.11 17.99 25.03
CA LEU A 30 9.69 17.62 24.91
C LEU A 30 9.06 18.17 23.63
N ALA A 31 9.31 19.43 23.27
CA ALA A 31 8.81 20.03 22.04
C ALA A 31 9.36 19.33 20.79
N LYS A 32 10.66 18.97 20.77
CA LYS A 32 11.26 18.19 19.67
C LYS A 32 10.70 16.78 19.55
N THR A 33 10.42 16.13 20.70
CA THR A 33 9.81 14.79 20.72
C THR A 33 8.38 14.85 20.21
N SER A 34 7.58 15.84 20.67
CA SER A 34 6.21 16.05 20.18
C SER A 34 6.17 16.37 18.68
N GLY A 35 7.12 17.18 18.18
CA GLY A 35 7.26 17.48 16.75
C GLY A 35 7.52 16.22 15.93
N ARG A 36 8.48 15.38 16.33
CA ARG A 36 8.75 14.11 15.63
C ARG A 36 7.59 13.12 15.65
N MET A 37 6.84 13.06 16.75
CA MET A 37 5.63 12.24 16.83
C MET A 37 4.57 12.75 15.86
N LEU A 38 4.35 14.05 15.79
CA LEU A 38 3.39 14.66 14.86
C LEU A 38 3.80 14.40 13.40
N ASP A 39 5.07 14.61 13.05
CA ASP A 39 5.60 14.33 11.71
C ASP A 39 5.38 12.85 11.33
N GLY A 40 5.63 11.93 12.25
CA GLY A 40 5.39 10.50 12.01
C GLY A 40 3.91 10.16 11.82
N LEU A 41 2.99 10.84 12.50
CA LEU A 41 1.55 10.68 12.31
C LEU A 41 1.10 11.25 10.96
N LEU A 42 1.60 12.43 10.57
CA LEU A 42 1.32 13.05 9.29
C LEU A 42 1.84 12.19 8.12
N ASP A 43 3.03 11.61 8.24
CA ASP A 43 3.57 10.70 7.23
C ASP A 43 2.70 9.44 7.08
N ARG A 44 2.24 8.84 8.19
CA ARG A 44 1.32 7.69 8.14
C ARG A 44 -0.01 8.04 7.49
N LEU A 45 -0.56 9.20 7.81
CA LEU A 45 -1.81 9.69 7.21
C LEU A 45 -1.64 9.91 5.71
N ALA A 46 -0.56 10.58 5.29
CA ALA A 46 -0.27 10.81 3.88
C ALA A 46 -0.09 9.50 3.09
N ILE A 47 0.60 8.50 3.66
CA ILE A 47 0.78 7.18 3.03
C ILE A 47 -0.57 6.47 2.91
N ARG A 48 -1.40 6.50 3.95
CA ARG A 48 -2.73 5.89 3.92
C ARG A 48 -3.61 6.54 2.85
N GLU A 49 -3.61 7.87 2.79
CA GLU A 49 -4.34 8.63 1.77
C GLU A 49 -3.91 8.26 0.34
N ILE A 50 -2.60 8.08 0.08
CA ILE A 50 -2.07 7.61 -1.20
C ILE A 50 -2.66 6.24 -1.57
N VAL A 51 -2.71 5.29 -0.63
CA VAL A 51 -3.22 3.94 -0.90
C VAL A 51 -4.73 3.95 -1.16
N GLU A 52 -5.48 4.73 -0.40
CA GLU A 52 -6.94 4.90 -0.56
C GLU A 52 -7.27 5.63 -1.87
N ASN A 53 -6.57 6.71 -2.18
CA ASN A 53 -6.72 7.48 -3.41
C ASN A 53 -6.40 6.67 -4.66
N TRP A 54 -5.41 5.76 -4.59
CA TRP A 54 -5.11 4.86 -5.70
C TRP A 54 -6.36 4.07 -6.13
N VAL A 55 -7.09 3.52 -5.17
CA VAL A 55 -8.30 2.74 -5.42
C VAL A 55 -9.41 3.62 -5.96
N LEU A 56 -9.71 4.72 -5.26
CA LEU A 56 -10.82 5.60 -5.61
C LEU A 56 -10.63 6.26 -6.97
N TYR A 57 -9.43 6.74 -7.27
CA TYR A 57 -9.14 7.36 -8.57
C TYR A 57 -9.19 6.35 -9.71
N ARG A 58 -8.63 5.14 -9.48
CA ARG A 58 -8.67 4.06 -10.47
C ARG A 58 -10.10 3.64 -10.76
N ASP A 59 -10.92 3.40 -9.75
CA ASP A 59 -12.29 2.91 -9.91
C ASP A 59 -13.23 4.00 -10.46
N ALA A 60 -12.94 5.27 -10.20
CA ALA A 60 -13.63 6.42 -10.79
C ALA A 60 -13.15 6.78 -12.20
N GLY A 61 -12.07 6.19 -12.71
CA GLY A 61 -11.47 6.56 -14.00
C GLY A 61 -10.76 7.92 -13.99
N ASP A 62 -10.40 8.43 -12.81
CA ASP A 62 -9.66 9.69 -12.66
C ASP A 62 -8.16 9.45 -12.84
N TRP A 63 -7.75 9.28 -14.09
CA TRP A 63 -6.40 8.88 -14.45
C TRP A 63 -5.36 9.95 -14.19
N GLU A 64 -5.73 11.22 -14.16
CA GLU A 64 -4.82 12.32 -13.81
C GLU A 64 -4.44 12.23 -12.34
N ARG A 65 -5.43 12.18 -11.44
CA ARG A 65 -5.17 12.03 -10.01
C ARG A 65 -4.59 10.65 -9.66
N PHE A 66 -4.96 9.60 -10.39
CA PHE A 66 -4.36 8.27 -10.24
C PHE A 66 -2.83 8.30 -10.42
N ARG A 67 -2.33 9.04 -11.44
CA ARG A 67 -0.90 9.20 -11.64
C ARG A 67 -0.21 9.93 -10.50
N SER A 68 -0.90 10.85 -9.85
CA SER A 68 -0.33 11.69 -8.79
C SER A 68 0.07 10.95 -7.52
N VAL A 69 -0.41 9.72 -7.29
CA VAL A 69 -0.04 8.88 -6.13
C VAL A 69 1.25 8.09 -6.35
N TRP A 70 1.79 8.10 -7.56
CA TRP A 70 3.03 7.43 -7.93
C TRP A 70 4.22 8.38 -8.00
N HIS A 71 5.42 7.85 -7.87
CA HIS A 71 6.62 8.50 -8.40
C HIS A 71 6.79 8.13 -9.88
N GLU A 72 7.56 8.95 -10.63
CA GLU A 72 7.78 8.78 -12.07
C GLU A 72 8.29 7.38 -12.46
N ASP A 73 9.11 6.75 -11.60
CA ASP A 73 9.65 5.39 -11.75
C ASP A 73 8.74 4.31 -11.16
N GLY A 74 7.50 4.66 -10.81
CA GLY A 74 6.53 3.76 -10.19
C GLY A 74 6.21 2.53 -11.05
N TYR A 75 6.18 1.36 -10.41
CA TYR A 75 5.97 0.08 -11.07
C TYR A 75 4.84 -0.71 -10.43
N MET A 76 3.96 -1.27 -11.24
CA MET A 76 2.82 -2.09 -10.82
C MET A 76 3.05 -3.56 -11.16
N MET A 77 2.78 -4.46 -10.20
CA MET A 77 2.77 -5.89 -10.41
C MET A 77 1.42 -6.48 -10.02
N ALA A 78 0.62 -6.83 -11.00
CA ALA A 78 -0.66 -7.52 -10.87
C ALA A 78 -0.61 -8.87 -11.60
N THR A 79 -1.67 -9.67 -11.47
CA THR A 79 -1.78 -10.98 -12.15
C THR A 79 -1.80 -10.89 -13.66
N TRP A 80 -2.34 -9.82 -14.23
CA TRP A 80 -2.52 -9.64 -15.68
C TRP A 80 -1.56 -8.61 -16.28
N PHE A 81 -0.83 -7.86 -15.44
CA PHE A 81 0.05 -6.77 -15.88
C PHE A 81 1.22 -6.61 -14.92
N GLN A 82 2.42 -6.42 -15.46
CA GLN A 82 3.62 -6.03 -14.75
C GLN A 82 4.38 -5.02 -15.61
N GLY A 83 4.50 -3.79 -15.15
CA GLY A 83 5.06 -2.68 -15.91
C GLY A 83 4.98 -1.34 -15.18
N SER A 84 5.27 -0.24 -15.89
CA SER A 84 5.19 1.11 -15.35
C SER A 84 3.75 1.47 -14.96
N HIS A 85 3.59 2.37 -13.98
CA HIS A 85 2.27 2.87 -13.58
C HIS A 85 1.56 3.61 -14.74
N GLU A 86 2.31 4.23 -15.66
CA GLU A 86 1.76 4.89 -16.83
C GLU A 86 1.13 3.90 -17.82
N GLU A 87 1.84 2.80 -18.12
CA GLU A 87 1.30 1.72 -18.96
C GLU A 87 0.08 1.06 -18.28
N PHE A 88 0.16 0.84 -16.96
CA PHE A 88 -0.99 0.32 -16.20
C PHE A 88 -2.21 1.24 -16.31
N ALA A 89 -2.02 2.55 -16.16
CA ALA A 89 -3.10 3.54 -16.29
C ALA A 89 -3.71 3.52 -17.71
N ALA A 90 -2.86 3.49 -18.74
CA ALA A 90 -3.31 3.48 -20.13
C ALA A 90 -4.13 2.23 -20.48
N ILE A 91 -3.63 1.03 -20.08
CA ILE A 91 -4.33 -0.24 -20.33
C ILE A 91 -5.61 -0.33 -19.51
N SER A 92 -5.59 0.11 -18.24
CA SER A 92 -6.79 0.12 -17.39
C SER A 92 -7.87 1.05 -17.92
N LYS A 93 -7.49 2.24 -18.42
CA LYS A 93 -8.40 3.18 -19.06
C LYS A 93 -9.05 2.54 -20.31
N ALA A 94 -8.24 1.99 -21.21
CA ALA A 94 -8.73 1.33 -22.41
C ALA A 94 -9.64 0.12 -22.10
N GLY A 95 -9.33 -0.62 -21.01
CA GLY A 95 -10.19 -1.70 -20.53
C GLY A 95 -11.54 -1.20 -20.03
N MET A 96 -11.55 -0.14 -19.23
CA MET A 96 -12.78 0.48 -18.71
C MET A 96 -13.67 1.00 -19.84
N GLU A 97 -13.10 1.64 -20.86
CA GLU A 97 -13.81 2.10 -22.05
C GLU A 97 -14.44 0.94 -22.86
N LYS A 98 -13.88 -0.26 -22.76
CA LYS A 98 -14.41 -1.51 -23.35
C LYS A 98 -15.37 -2.27 -22.42
N GLY A 99 -15.73 -1.70 -21.28
CA GLY A 99 -16.67 -2.30 -20.34
C GLY A 99 -16.05 -3.26 -19.31
N VAL A 100 -14.73 -3.30 -19.17
CA VAL A 100 -14.09 -4.07 -18.08
C VAL A 100 -14.55 -3.50 -16.74
N ASN A 101 -15.25 -4.34 -15.97
CA ASN A 101 -15.81 -3.95 -14.67
C ASN A 101 -15.00 -4.58 -13.53
N ILE A 102 -14.17 -3.77 -12.92
CA ILE A 102 -13.35 -4.14 -11.76
C ILE A 102 -13.54 -3.06 -10.70
N VAL A 103 -13.88 -3.47 -9.49
CA VAL A 103 -13.94 -2.61 -8.32
C VAL A 103 -13.05 -3.15 -7.22
N ASN A 104 -12.48 -2.24 -6.43
CA ASN A 104 -11.61 -2.59 -5.32
C ASN A 104 -12.21 -2.10 -4.01
N PHE A 105 -12.03 -2.90 -2.96
CA PHE A 105 -12.41 -2.53 -1.60
C PHE A 105 -11.21 -2.68 -0.68
N LEU A 106 -10.96 -1.69 0.19
CA LEU A 106 -9.86 -1.68 1.13
C LEU A 106 -10.33 -1.94 2.56
N GLY A 107 -9.53 -2.71 3.27
CA GLY A 107 -9.63 -2.90 4.71
C GLY A 107 -8.54 -2.15 5.48
N GLY A 108 -8.15 -2.69 6.63
CA GLY A 108 -7.12 -2.10 7.48
C GLY A 108 -5.73 -2.12 6.86
N SER A 109 -4.88 -1.15 7.28
CA SER A 109 -3.49 -1.02 6.82
C SER A 109 -2.51 -1.06 7.98
N THR A 110 -1.32 -1.63 7.73
CA THR A 110 -0.12 -1.43 8.55
C THR A 110 0.91 -0.66 7.74
N ILE A 111 1.64 0.25 8.39
CA ILE A 111 2.62 1.11 7.73
C ILE A 111 3.90 1.13 8.57
N ASP A 112 5.01 0.70 7.99
CA ASP A 112 6.35 0.78 8.57
C ASP A 112 7.15 1.87 7.87
N ILE A 113 7.70 2.80 8.63
CA ILE A 113 8.45 3.96 8.12
C ILE A 113 9.87 3.94 8.66
N ALA A 114 10.85 4.10 7.77
CA ALA A 114 12.26 4.28 8.08
C ALA A 114 12.82 5.47 7.27
N GLY A 115 12.92 6.63 7.91
CA GLY A 115 13.33 7.88 7.25
C GLY A 115 12.40 8.26 6.09
N ASN A 116 12.94 8.29 4.89
CA ASN A 116 12.21 8.63 3.67
C ASN A 116 11.69 7.40 2.90
N ARG A 117 11.63 6.24 3.54
CA ARG A 117 11.11 4.99 2.96
C ARG A 117 10.02 4.40 3.84
N ALA A 118 9.04 3.81 3.20
CA ALA A 118 7.97 3.12 3.90
C ALA A 118 7.57 1.84 3.17
N VAL A 119 7.00 0.91 3.93
CA VAL A 119 6.23 -0.24 3.43
C VAL A 119 4.83 -0.14 4.02
N ALA A 120 3.83 -0.18 3.16
CA ALA A 120 2.43 -0.27 3.57
C ALA A 120 1.83 -1.60 3.14
N GLN A 121 1.19 -2.30 4.07
CA GLN A 121 0.33 -3.45 3.76
C GLN A 121 -1.12 -3.07 4.00
N THR A 122 -1.96 -3.24 2.99
CA THR A 122 -3.39 -2.91 3.09
C THR A 122 -4.22 -4.10 2.64
N LYS A 123 -5.12 -4.58 3.48
CA LYS A 123 -6.10 -5.59 3.07
C LYS A 123 -6.93 -5.06 1.92
N MET A 124 -7.15 -5.90 0.91
CA MET A 124 -7.95 -5.54 -0.26
C MET A 124 -8.82 -6.69 -0.72
N SER A 125 -9.89 -6.35 -1.40
CA SER A 125 -10.69 -7.26 -2.20
C SER A 125 -10.83 -6.67 -3.60
N ILE A 126 -10.61 -7.49 -4.62
CA ILE A 126 -10.86 -7.16 -6.02
C ILE A 126 -12.10 -7.94 -6.43
N SER A 127 -13.09 -7.26 -7.02
CA SER A 127 -14.23 -7.90 -7.67
C SER A 127 -14.19 -7.56 -9.15
N GLN A 128 -14.14 -8.59 -9.99
CA GLN A 128 -14.19 -8.45 -11.45
C GLN A 128 -15.42 -9.16 -12.00
N ARG A 129 -16.28 -8.43 -12.73
CA ARG A 129 -17.45 -8.98 -13.42
C ARG A 129 -17.15 -9.19 -14.87
N ALA A 130 -17.39 -10.41 -15.37
CA ALA A 130 -17.27 -10.75 -16.78
C ALA A 130 -17.98 -12.08 -17.09
N PRO A 131 -18.29 -12.37 -18.38
CA PRO A 131 -18.71 -13.70 -18.79
C PRO A 131 -17.57 -14.72 -18.61
N VAL A 132 -17.88 -15.86 -18.02
CA VAL A 132 -17.00 -17.03 -17.90
C VAL A 132 -17.78 -18.26 -18.35
N GLU A 133 -17.28 -18.98 -19.35
CA GLU A 133 -17.99 -20.14 -19.96
C GLU A 133 -19.44 -19.80 -20.35
N GLY A 134 -19.66 -18.57 -20.85
CA GLY A 134 -20.99 -18.10 -21.26
C GLY A 134 -21.90 -17.63 -20.12
N VAL A 135 -21.49 -17.76 -18.86
CA VAL A 135 -22.24 -17.32 -17.68
C VAL A 135 -21.65 -16.01 -17.14
N MET A 136 -22.49 -15.01 -16.88
CA MET A 136 -22.05 -13.77 -16.25
C MET A 136 -21.68 -14.05 -14.79
N CYS A 137 -20.44 -13.79 -14.41
CA CYS A 137 -19.90 -14.13 -13.09
C CYS A 137 -19.25 -12.93 -12.40
N ASP A 138 -19.26 -12.95 -11.08
CA ASP A 138 -18.38 -12.14 -10.25
C ASP A 138 -17.23 -13.01 -9.72
N VAL A 139 -16.01 -12.61 -10.04
CA VAL A 139 -14.81 -13.19 -9.39
C VAL A 139 -14.37 -12.24 -8.29
N VAL A 140 -14.35 -12.74 -7.06
CA VAL A 140 -13.90 -11.99 -5.90
C VAL A 140 -12.59 -12.59 -5.40
N CYS A 141 -11.53 -11.79 -5.44
CA CYS A 141 -10.21 -12.16 -4.93
C CYS A 141 -9.84 -11.29 -3.73
N VAL A 142 -9.48 -11.94 -2.63
CA VAL A 142 -9.06 -11.28 -1.38
C VAL A 142 -7.55 -11.40 -1.22
N GLY A 143 -6.92 -10.30 -0.82
CA GLY A 143 -5.48 -10.27 -0.63
C GLY A 143 -4.99 -9.02 0.09
N ARG A 144 -3.80 -8.61 -0.25
CA ARG A 144 -3.18 -7.39 0.30
C ARG A 144 -2.39 -6.65 -0.78
N PHE A 145 -2.51 -5.36 -0.82
CA PHE A 145 -1.48 -4.52 -1.40
C PHE A 145 -0.25 -4.52 -0.51
N TYR A 146 0.90 -4.56 -1.12
CA TYR A 146 2.21 -4.42 -0.49
C TYR A 146 2.97 -3.35 -1.24
N ASP A 147 2.94 -2.15 -0.68
CA ASP A 147 3.45 -0.94 -1.31
C ASP A 147 4.81 -0.56 -0.75
N PHE A 148 5.75 -0.33 -1.63
CA PHE A 148 7.02 0.32 -1.35
C PHE A 148 6.85 1.81 -1.68
N LEU A 149 7.04 2.67 -0.68
CA LEU A 149 6.87 4.11 -0.85
C LEU A 149 8.17 4.84 -0.52
N ALA A 150 8.37 5.96 -1.21
CA ALA A 150 9.47 6.88 -0.94
C ALA A 150 8.95 8.30 -0.70
N LYS A 151 9.64 9.04 0.18
CA LYS A 151 9.43 10.48 0.35
C LYS A 151 10.49 11.24 -0.42
N ARG A 152 10.13 11.83 -1.55
CA ARG A 152 11.03 12.60 -2.43
C ARG A 152 10.59 14.05 -2.45
N LYS A 153 11.52 14.98 -2.21
CA LYS A 153 11.21 16.42 -2.13
C LYS A 153 10.03 16.76 -1.21
N GLY A 154 9.94 16.03 -0.07
CA GLY A 154 8.88 16.22 0.91
C GLY A 154 7.54 15.51 0.60
N LYS A 155 7.37 14.91 -0.57
CA LYS A 155 6.14 14.23 -1.00
C LYS A 155 6.32 12.71 -0.99
N TRP A 156 5.41 11.98 -0.35
CA TRP A 156 5.30 10.53 -0.46
C TRP A 156 4.72 10.12 -1.82
N GLY A 157 5.13 8.98 -2.33
CA GLY A 157 4.59 8.36 -3.54
C GLY A 157 4.96 6.87 -3.59
N ILE A 158 4.17 6.10 -4.33
CA ILE A 158 4.42 4.68 -4.55
C ILE A 158 5.56 4.54 -5.58
N VAL A 159 6.55 3.69 -5.27
CA VAL A 159 7.64 3.33 -6.20
C VAL A 159 7.45 1.90 -6.73
N LEU A 160 6.83 1.02 -5.95
CA LEU A 160 6.47 -0.32 -6.39
C LEU A 160 5.23 -0.78 -5.63
N ARG A 161 4.23 -1.29 -6.34
CA ARG A 161 3.12 -2.05 -5.75
C ARG A 161 3.22 -3.50 -6.18
N ARG A 162 3.24 -4.40 -5.20
CA ARG A 162 3.03 -5.84 -5.36
C ARG A 162 1.77 -6.25 -4.60
N LEU A 163 1.22 -7.41 -4.97
CA LEU A 163 0.03 -7.91 -4.31
C LEU A 163 0.28 -9.31 -3.77
N PHE A 164 -0.27 -9.57 -2.58
CA PHE A 164 -0.54 -10.92 -2.11
C PHE A 164 -1.95 -11.30 -2.55
N TYR A 165 -2.10 -12.49 -3.12
CA TYR A 165 -3.39 -13.07 -3.47
C TYR A 165 -3.65 -14.26 -2.54
N GLU A 166 -4.60 -14.10 -1.61
CA GLU A 166 -4.75 -15.04 -0.49
C GLU A 166 -5.78 -16.14 -0.79
N LYS A 167 -6.88 -15.76 -1.39
CA LYS A 167 -7.94 -16.66 -1.86
C LYS A 167 -8.86 -15.95 -2.81
N ASP A 168 -9.50 -16.71 -3.68
CA ASP A 168 -10.54 -16.22 -4.56
C ASP A 168 -11.73 -17.19 -4.66
N ARG A 169 -12.78 -16.71 -5.27
CA ARG A 169 -13.96 -17.48 -5.67
C ARG A 169 -14.58 -16.87 -6.92
N ILE A 170 -15.43 -17.66 -7.57
CA ILE A 170 -16.24 -17.23 -8.71
C ILE A 170 -17.68 -17.63 -8.47
N ASP A 171 -18.61 -16.70 -8.67
CA ASP A 171 -20.03 -16.94 -8.47
C ASP A 171 -20.81 -16.43 -9.70
N PRO A 172 -21.79 -17.22 -10.24
CA PRO A 172 -22.76 -16.69 -11.19
C PRO A 172 -23.51 -15.49 -10.62
N VAL A 173 -23.69 -14.43 -11.41
CA VAL A 173 -24.53 -13.27 -11.01
C VAL A 173 -25.99 -13.68 -10.87
N ASP A 174 -26.46 -14.53 -11.78
CA ASP A 174 -27.78 -15.17 -11.67
C ASP A 174 -27.60 -16.53 -10.98
N PRO A 175 -28.10 -16.72 -9.75
CA PRO A 175 -27.91 -17.96 -8.99
C PRO A 175 -28.66 -19.15 -9.59
N SER A 176 -29.54 -18.95 -10.56
CA SER A 176 -30.20 -20.05 -11.30
C SER A 176 -29.31 -20.67 -12.39
N GLN A 177 -28.22 -19.99 -12.78
CA GLN A 177 -27.28 -20.49 -13.77
C GLN A 177 -26.21 -21.38 -13.16
N SER A 178 -25.86 -22.44 -13.86
CA SER A 178 -24.80 -23.37 -13.45
C SER A 178 -23.51 -23.05 -14.19
N LEU A 179 -22.43 -22.77 -13.44
CA LEU A 179 -21.09 -22.57 -13.97
C LEU A 179 -20.30 -23.89 -13.93
N LYS A 180 -19.69 -24.26 -15.06
CA LYS A 180 -18.77 -25.39 -15.14
C LYS A 180 -17.42 -24.89 -15.61
N LEU A 181 -16.43 -24.92 -14.73
CA LEU A 181 -15.03 -24.55 -15.04
C LEU A 181 -14.27 -25.80 -15.48
N ASP A 182 -13.31 -25.64 -16.38
CA ASP A 182 -12.36 -26.68 -16.74
C ASP A 182 -11.33 -26.86 -15.59
N PRO A 183 -11.32 -28.02 -14.89
CA PRO A 183 -10.40 -28.24 -13.78
C PRO A 183 -8.93 -28.29 -14.22
N GLU A 184 -8.63 -28.66 -15.47
CA GLU A 184 -7.26 -28.68 -15.97
C GLU A 184 -6.73 -27.27 -16.24
N VAL A 185 -7.59 -26.35 -16.61
CA VAL A 185 -7.24 -24.93 -16.73
C VAL A 185 -7.00 -24.30 -15.35
N LEU A 186 -7.90 -24.58 -14.38
CA LEU A 186 -7.75 -24.09 -13.01
C LEU A 186 -6.43 -24.51 -12.36
N LYS A 187 -6.01 -25.76 -12.55
CA LYS A 187 -4.76 -26.30 -11.99
C LYS A 187 -3.49 -25.61 -12.49
N ARG A 188 -3.56 -24.86 -13.59
CA ARG A 188 -2.42 -24.11 -14.12
C ARG A 188 -2.07 -22.88 -13.29
N TYR A 189 -2.98 -22.43 -12.43
CA TYR A 189 -2.85 -21.17 -11.70
C TYR A 189 -2.72 -21.41 -10.19
N PRO A 190 -2.01 -20.51 -9.49
CA PRO A 190 -1.89 -20.57 -8.04
C PRO A 190 -3.24 -20.46 -7.34
N VAL A 191 -3.46 -21.29 -6.31
CA VAL A 191 -4.72 -21.40 -5.57
C VAL A 191 -5.24 -20.06 -5.03
N GLY A 192 -4.33 -19.13 -4.70
CA GLY A 192 -4.71 -17.82 -4.15
C GLY A 192 -5.50 -16.92 -5.12
N TYR A 193 -5.41 -17.19 -6.45
CA TYR A 193 -6.09 -16.39 -7.49
C TYR A 193 -6.44 -17.22 -8.75
N GLN A 194 -6.66 -18.49 -8.60
CA GLN A 194 -6.92 -19.39 -9.74
C GLN A 194 -8.17 -19.03 -10.52
N HIS A 195 -9.24 -18.56 -9.85
CA HIS A 195 -10.49 -18.17 -10.50
C HIS A 195 -10.34 -16.80 -11.20
N LEU A 196 -9.63 -15.86 -10.58
CA LEU A 196 -9.29 -14.58 -11.19
C LEU A 196 -8.42 -14.79 -12.44
N ALA A 197 -7.43 -15.68 -12.34
CA ALA A 197 -6.57 -16.07 -13.44
C ALA A 197 -7.35 -16.75 -14.58
N TYR A 198 -8.27 -17.64 -14.24
CA TYR A 198 -9.15 -18.30 -15.21
C TYR A 198 -9.95 -17.28 -16.03
N LEU A 199 -10.61 -16.34 -15.34
CA LEU A 199 -11.35 -15.26 -15.99
C LEU A 199 -10.44 -14.39 -16.86
N GLN A 200 -9.29 -13.94 -16.34
CA GLN A 200 -8.36 -13.08 -17.04
C GLN A 200 -7.76 -13.75 -18.28
N ALA A 201 -7.41 -15.03 -18.21
CA ALA A 201 -6.95 -15.80 -19.36
C ALA A 201 -8.04 -15.97 -20.41
N GLY A 202 -9.28 -16.22 -20.00
CA GLY A 202 -10.44 -16.30 -20.91
C GLY A 202 -10.71 -14.96 -21.62
N LEU A 203 -10.36 -13.84 -21.03
CA LEU A 203 -10.39 -12.51 -21.63
C LEU A 203 -9.14 -12.19 -22.49
N GLY A 204 -8.19 -13.12 -22.63
CA GLY A 204 -6.99 -12.97 -23.43
C GLY A 204 -5.82 -12.26 -22.74
N PHE A 205 -5.85 -12.06 -21.42
CA PHE A 205 -4.72 -11.48 -20.70
C PHE A 205 -3.61 -12.52 -20.44
N PRO A 206 -2.33 -12.13 -20.55
CA PRO A 206 -1.19 -13.01 -20.21
C PRO A 206 -1.03 -13.09 -18.69
N VAL A 207 -1.68 -14.08 -18.08
CA VAL A 207 -1.66 -14.23 -16.62
C VAL A 207 -0.26 -14.55 -16.09
N LYS A 208 0.16 -13.81 -15.07
CA LYS A 208 1.42 -14.00 -14.34
C LYS A 208 1.22 -14.95 -13.16
N THR A 209 2.15 -15.89 -12.98
CA THR A 209 2.08 -16.91 -11.91
C THR A 209 3.07 -16.66 -10.77
N ASN A 210 3.79 -15.53 -10.80
CA ASN A 210 4.81 -15.13 -9.82
C ASN A 210 4.28 -14.26 -8.67
N MET A 211 2.96 -14.20 -8.49
CA MET A 211 2.38 -13.41 -7.40
C MET A 211 2.31 -14.24 -6.12
N PRO A 212 2.76 -13.69 -4.97
CA PRO A 212 2.77 -14.41 -3.72
C PRO A 212 1.35 -14.68 -3.21
N GLY A 213 1.17 -15.86 -2.61
CA GLY A 213 -0.04 -16.25 -1.88
C GLY A 213 -0.02 -15.77 -0.42
N LEU A 214 -0.93 -16.34 0.38
CA LEU A 214 -1.05 -16.01 1.81
C LEU A 214 0.24 -16.29 2.59
N ARG A 215 0.93 -17.38 2.27
CA ARG A 215 2.14 -17.90 2.94
C ARG A 215 3.04 -18.60 1.92
N GLY A 216 4.24 -18.96 2.36
CA GLY A 216 5.19 -19.72 1.56
C GLY A 216 6.39 -18.89 1.11
N PRO A 217 7.31 -19.49 0.33
CA PRO A 217 8.60 -18.88 -0.01
C PRO A 217 8.49 -17.51 -0.70
N ASP A 218 7.50 -17.33 -1.57
CA ASP A 218 7.28 -16.08 -2.29
C ASP A 218 6.81 -14.95 -1.36
N ALA A 219 5.96 -15.29 -0.38
CA ALA A 219 5.53 -14.36 0.65
C ALA A 219 6.72 -13.94 1.54
N GLU A 220 7.53 -14.90 1.98
CA GLU A 220 8.73 -14.66 2.79
C GLU A 220 9.76 -13.82 2.02
N ARG A 221 9.94 -14.09 0.72
CA ARG A 221 10.81 -13.29 -0.17
C ARG A 221 10.32 -11.85 -0.23
N LEU A 222 9.03 -11.61 -0.45
CA LEU A 222 8.47 -10.25 -0.51
C LEU A 222 8.64 -9.50 0.81
N TYR A 223 8.43 -10.15 1.96
CA TYR A 223 8.72 -9.55 3.26
C TYR A 223 10.21 -9.25 3.45
N GLY A 224 11.10 -10.12 2.93
CA GLY A 224 12.55 -9.88 2.89
C GLY A 224 12.91 -8.61 2.12
N LEU A 225 12.29 -8.40 0.96
CA LEU A 225 12.45 -7.19 0.15
C LEU A 225 11.94 -5.95 0.90
N GLY A 226 10.81 -6.04 1.61
CA GLY A 226 10.31 -4.96 2.47
C GLY A 226 11.30 -4.55 3.54
N ARG A 227 11.89 -5.52 4.24
CA ARG A 227 12.96 -5.25 5.23
C ARG A 227 14.20 -4.62 4.59
N ALA A 228 14.61 -5.10 3.42
CA ALA A 228 15.74 -4.55 2.68
C ALA A 228 15.48 -3.09 2.27
N TRP A 229 14.28 -2.79 1.79
CA TRP A 229 13.84 -1.44 1.46
C TRP A 229 13.92 -0.48 2.65
N LEU A 230 13.37 -0.87 3.79
CA LEU A 230 13.41 -0.08 5.02
C LEU A 230 14.84 0.09 5.56
N ALA A 231 15.72 -0.89 5.31
CA ALA A 231 17.16 -0.80 5.62
C ALA A 231 17.97 0.01 4.59
N ASN A 232 17.30 0.77 3.72
CA ASN A 232 17.88 1.65 2.71
C ASN A 232 18.67 0.95 1.59
N LYS A 233 18.44 -0.36 1.34
CA LYS A 233 19.03 -1.04 0.19
C LYS A 233 18.44 -0.49 -1.12
N PRO A 234 19.21 -0.41 -2.21
CA PRO A 234 18.67 0.01 -3.51
C PRO A 234 17.61 -0.97 -4.00
N MET A 235 16.64 -0.46 -4.77
CA MET A 235 15.66 -1.29 -5.45
C MET A 235 16.29 -1.78 -6.76
N ASP A 236 16.56 -3.06 -6.84
CA ASP A 236 17.10 -3.76 -8.01
C ASP A 236 16.04 -4.65 -8.68
N GLU A 237 16.45 -5.42 -9.67
CA GLU A 237 15.56 -6.31 -10.42
C GLU A 237 14.90 -7.38 -9.54
N THR A 238 15.49 -7.75 -8.40
CA THR A 238 14.92 -8.75 -7.50
C THR A 238 13.59 -8.31 -6.88
N PHE A 239 13.37 -7.00 -6.81
CA PHE A 239 12.08 -6.44 -6.35
C PHE A 239 10.95 -6.66 -7.34
N ARG A 240 11.28 -6.90 -8.63
CA ARG A 240 10.33 -7.11 -9.72
C ARG A 240 10.28 -8.57 -10.22
N ALA A 241 11.04 -9.46 -9.59
CA ALA A 241 11.09 -10.89 -9.91
C ALA A 241 9.92 -11.69 -9.30
#